data_623a29e8a06e5645368955184b1e7b34
#
_entry.id   623a29e8a06e5645368955184b1e7b34
#
_cell.length_a   1.000
_cell.length_b   1.000
_cell.length_c   1.000
_cell.angle_alpha   90.00
_cell.angle_beta   90.00
_cell.angle_gamma   90.00
#
_symmetry.space_group_name_H-M   'P 1'
#
loop_
_entity.id
_entity.type
_entity.pdbx_description
1 polymer ?
#
loop_
_entity_poly.entity_id
_entity_poly.type
_entity_poly.pdbx_seq_one_letter_code
_entity_poly.pdbx_strand_id
1 'polypeptide(L)'
;MVTGLPKATAERLQQGLGESQRILLCGAPATDRIAACRLIAQALATRGTEVLCLAADTALPAFGAPGAVALARWERGAWTLLAMRPLCSLDPVRFRLPLIEAVSQLLAREWGGTLLVQAPGMGGGVAGEELL
;
A
#
# COMPACT_ATOMS: atom_id res chain seq x y z
N MET A 1 15.08 -13.56 5.80
CA MET A 1 15.17 -12.41 6.69
C MET A 1 14.76 -11.17 5.93
N VAL A 2 13.80 -10.49 6.39
CA VAL A 2 13.41 -9.23 5.77
C VAL A 2 14.52 -8.25 6.01
N THR A 3 15.14 -7.78 4.94
CA THR A 3 15.94 -6.57 5.02
C THR A 3 14.96 -5.45 5.32
N GLY A 4 14.82 -5.09 6.58
CA GLY A 4 13.97 -3.99 6.98
C GLY A 4 14.37 -2.70 6.27
N LEU A 5 13.48 -1.72 6.31
CA LEU A 5 13.82 -0.36 5.97
C LEU A 5 15.10 0.03 6.72
N PRO A 6 16.03 0.74 6.08
CA PRO A 6 17.16 1.32 6.80
C PRO A 6 16.65 2.04 8.05
N LYS A 7 17.32 1.85 9.18
CA LYS A 7 16.93 2.47 10.46
C LYS A 7 16.67 3.98 10.32
N ALA A 8 17.51 4.67 9.56
CA ALA A 8 17.35 6.09 9.27
C ALA A 8 16.04 6.43 8.55
N THR A 9 15.56 5.55 7.66
CA THR A 9 14.28 5.72 6.97
C THR A 9 13.11 5.52 7.92
N ALA A 10 13.18 4.50 8.77
CA ALA A 10 12.16 4.24 9.78
C ALA A 10 12.07 5.42 10.78
N GLU A 11 13.20 5.95 11.23
CA GLU A 11 13.24 7.11 12.12
C GLU A 11 12.66 8.36 11.46
N ARG A 12 12.98 8.62 10.19
CA ARG A 12 12.39 9.74 9.43
C ARG A 12 10.88 9.62 9.28
N LEU A 13 10.39 8.43 8.99
CA LEU A 13 8.96 8.17 8.94
C LEU A 13 8.31 8.42 10.29
N GLN A 14 8.93 7.99 11.37
CA GLN A 14 8.43 8.23 12.72
C GLN A 14 8.41 9.71 13.11
N GLN A 15 9.39 10.48 12.69
CA GLN A 15 9.47 11.91 13.00
C GLN A 15 8.53 12.77 12.16
N GLY A 16 8.25 12.35 10.92
CA GLY A 16 7.42 13.11 9.98
C GLY A 16 5.92 12.82 10.06
N LEU A 17 5.50 11.86 10.88
CA LEU A 17 4.11 11.39 10.89
C LEU A 17 3.25 12.23 11.85
N GLY A 18 2.46 13.15 11.29
CA GLY A 18 1.37 13.82 11.98
C GLY A 18 0.15 12.92 12.13
N GLU A 19 -0.99 13.50 12.52
CA GLU A 19 -2.20 12.74 12.88
C GLU A 19 -2.89 12.04 11.69
N SER A 20 -2.74 12.55 10.48
CA SER A 20 -3.36 11.95 9.29
C SER A 20 -2.42 12.07 8.10
N GLN A 21 -1.91 10.94 7.61
CA GLN A 21 -0.94 10.92 6.52
C GLN A 21 -1.20 9.83 5.49
N ARG A 22 -0.70 10.09 4.30
CA ARG A 22 -0.66 9.13 3.21
C ARG A 22 0.79 8.81 2.87
N ILE A 23 1.11 7.53 2.85
CA ILE A 23 2.46 7.05 2.52
C ILE A 23 2.35 6.16 1.29
N LEU A 24 3.00 6.57 0.21
CA LEU A 24 3.05 5.80 -1.02
C LEU A 24 4.34 5.00 -1.08
N LEU A 25 4.23 3.68 -1.19
CA LEU A 25 5.35 2.77 -1.33
C LEU A 25 5.51 2.39 -2.79
N CYS A 26 6.49 2.99 -3.42
CA CYS A 26 6.85 2.78 -4.82
C CYS A 26 8.17 2.05 -4.93
N GLY A 27 8.38 1.39 -6.05
CA GLY A 27 9.66 0.77 -6.37
C GLY A 27 9.61 -0.07 -7.64
N ALA A 28 10.79 -0.51 -8.09
CA ALA A 28 10.90 -1.46 -9.18
C ALA A 28 10.24 -2.79 -8.80
N PRO A 29 9.88 -3.65 -9.77
CA PRO A 29 9.21 -4.93 -9.49
C PRO A 29 9.95 -5.84 -8.50
N ALA A 30 11.27 -5.76 -8.43
CA ALA A 30 12.09 -6.55 -7.51
C ALA A 30 12.13 -5.99 -6.07
N THR A 31 11.53 -4.83 -5.81
CA THR A 31 11.53 -4.21 -4.47
C THR A 31 10.51 -4.89 -3.57
N ASP A 32 10.92 -5.25 -2.35
CA ASP A 32 10.03 -5.88 -1.38
C ASP A 32 9.13 -4.84 -0.66
N ARG A 33 8.03 -4.48 -1.30
CA ARG A 33 7.04 -3.56 -0.74
C ARG A 33 6.09 -4.22 0.24
N ILE A 34 5.91 -5.52 0.15
CA ILE A 34 5.04 -6.29 1.07
C ILE A 34 5.60 -6.22 2.49
N ALA A 35 6.88 -6.54 2.64
CA ALA A 35 7.56 -6.46 3.93
C ALA A 35 7.62 -5.03 4.45
N ALA A 36 7.87 -4.05 3.59
CA ALA A 36 7.87 -2.63 3.97
C ALA A 36 6.52 -2.18 4.52
N CYS A 37 5.40 -2.57 3.90
CA CYS A 37 4.06 -2.28 4.40
C CYS A 37 3.85 -2.81 5.82
N ARG A 38 4.25 -4.04 6.07
CA ARG A 38 4.10 -4.66 7.41
C ARG A 38 4.95 -3.97 8.46
N LEU A 39 6.20 -3.66 8.15
CA LEU A 39 7.11 -2.99 9.07
C LEU A 39 6.61 -1.59 9.45
N ILE A 40 6.17 -0.82 8.48
CA ILE A 40 5.63 0.52 8.71
C ILE A 40 4.33 0.44 9.51
N ALA A 41 3.43 -0.47 9.15
CA ALA A 41 2.17 -0.67 9.87
C ALA A 41 2.42 -1.02 11.35
N GLN A 42 3.34 -1.94 11.61
CA GLN A 42 3.67 -2.34 12.98
C GLN A 42 4.28 -1.18 13.76
N ALA A 43 5.18 -0.42 13.16
CA ALA A 43 5.80 0.73 13.83
C ALA A 43 4.77 1.82 14.17
N LEU A 44 3.84 2.11 13.27
CA LEU A 44 2.78 3.09 13.51
C LEU A 44 1.76 2.59 14.55
N ALA A 45 1.37 1.32 14.48
CA ALA A 45 0.44 0.72 15.44
C ALA A 45 1.00 0.73 16.86
N THR A 46 2.30 0.49 17.02
CA THR A 46 2.99 0.58 18.31
C THR A 46 2.88 1.98 18.92
N ARG A 47 2.74 3.01 18.09
CA ARG A 47 2.54 4.41 18.54
C ARG A 47 1.07 4.78 18.74
N GLY A 48 0.16 3.82 18.63
CA GLY A 48 -1.28 4.05 18.78
C GLY A 48 -1.95 4.65 17.55
N THR A 49 -1.29 4.67 16.40
CA THR A 49 -1.86 5.20 15.16
C THR A 49 -2.68 4.14 14.46
N GLU A 50 -3.89 4.50 14.01
CA GLU A 50 -4.69 3.64 13.14
C GLU A 50 -4.04 3.57 11.76
N VAL A 51 -3.86 2.36 11.23
CA VAL A 51 -3.22 2.13 9.95
C VAL A 51 -4.14 1.39 9.01
N LEU A 52 -4.40 2.01 7.86
CA LEU A 52 -5.05 1.39 6.71
C LEU A 52 -4.01 1.19 5.61
N CYS A 53 -4.18 0.17 4.80
CA CYS A 53 -3.34 -0.06 3.64
C CYS A 53 -4.19 -0.41 2.43
N LEU A 54 -3.85 0.19 1.29
CA LEU A 54 -4.38 -0.14 -0.02
C LEU A 54 -3.33 -0.96 -0.77
N ALA A 55 -3.63 -2.22 -1.04
CA ALA A 55 -2.79 -3.09 -1.86
C ALA A 55 -3.17 -2.89 -3.33
N ALA A 56 -2.43 -2.06 -4.05
CA ALA A 56 -2.66 -1.76 -5.45
C ALA A 56 -1.73 -2.53 -6.41
N ASP A 57 -0.83 -3.34 -5.87
CA ASP A 57 -0.01 -4.25 -6.69
C ASP A 57 -0.79 -5.56 -6.93
N THR A 58 -1.41 -5.67 -8.10
CA THR A 58 -2.27 -6.82 -8.44
C THR A 58 -1.47 -8.09 -8.69
N ALA A 59 -0.19 -8.00 -8.98
CA ALA A 59 0.66 -9.18 -9.19
C ALA A 59 1.13 -9.77 -7.86
N LEU A 60 1.57 -8.92 -6.94
CA LEU A 60 2.10 -9.32 -5.62
C LEU A 60 1.49 -8.44 -4.52
N PRO A 61 0.20 -8.57 -4.23
CA PRO A 61 -0.45 -7.75 -3.22
C PRO A 61 0.03 -8.11 -1.80
N ALA A 62 0.11 -7.11 -0.94
CA ALA A 62 0.47 -7.29 0.46
C ALA A 62 -0.57 -8.15 1.21
N PHE A 63 -1.79 -8.16 0.75
CA PHE A 63 -2.91 -8.97 1.27
C PHE A 63 -3.98 -9.08 0.18
N GLY A 64 -4.98 -9.90 0.42
CA GLY A 64 -6.06 -10.14 -0.55
C GLY A 64 -5.64 -11.10 -1.65
N ALA A 65 -6.39 -11.12 -2.74
CA ALA A 65 -6.16 -12.03 -3.86
C ALA A 65 -5.35 -11.35 -4.97
N PRO A 66 -4.42 -12.08 -5.64
CA PRO A 66 -3.82 -11.59 -6.87
C PRO A 66 -4.88 -11.24 -7.92
N GLY A 67 -4.66 -10.20 -8.70
CA GLY A 67 -5.63 -9.72 -9.68
C GLY A 67 -6.71 -8.80 -9.10
N ALA A 68 -6.57 -8.37 -7.85
CA ALA A 68 -7.51 -7.48 -7.19
C ALA A 68 -6.77 -6.34 -6.47
N VAL A 69 -7.47 -5.22 -6.28
CA VAL A 69 -7.07 -4.15 -5.38
C VAL A 69 -7.83 -4.33 -4.07
N ALA A 70 -7.15 -4.25 -2.94
CA ALA A 70 -7.73 -4.50 -1.63
C ALA A 70 -7.39 -3.41 -0.63
N LEU A 71 -8.32 -3.14 0.28
CA LEU A 71 -8.15 -2.24 1.41
C LEU A 71 -8.24 -3.05 2.70
N ALA A 72 -7.29 -2.85 3.60
CA ALA A 72 -7.26 -3.53 4.90
C ALA A 72 -6.83 -2.60 6.01
N ARG A 73 -7.15 -3.00 7.24
CA ARG A 73 -6.71 -2.35 8.47
C ARG A 73 -5.68 -3.23 9.17
N TRP A 74 -4.66 -2.61 9.77
CA TRP A 74 -3.70 -3.33 10.60
C TRP A 74 -4.28 -3.52 12.00
N GLU A 75 -4.49 -4.77 12.37
CA GLU A 75 -5.04 -5.14 13.67
C GLU A 75 -4.31 -6.37 14.22
N ARG A 76 -3.86 -6.29 15.46
CA ARG A 76 -3.25 -7.43 16.17
C ARG A 76 -2.10 -8.09 15.42
N GLY A 77 -1.27 -7.29 14.74
CA GLY A 77 -0.13 -7.79 13.99
C GLY A 77 -0.45 -8.43 12.64
N ALA A 78 -1.63 -8.20 12.10
CA ALA A 78 -2.06 -8.73 10.81
C ALA A 78 -2.97 -7.75 10.06
N TRP A 79 -3.15 -8.00 8.77
CA TRP A 79 -4.10 -7.28 7.94
C TRP A 79 -5.52 -7.86 8.09
N THR A 80 -6.49 -7.00 8.36
CA THR A 80 -7.91 -7.34 8.34
C THR A 80 -8.52 -6.72 7.09
N LEU A 81 -8.97 -7.55 6.17
CA LEU A 81 -9.54 -7.11 4.89
C LEU A 81 -10.85 -6.37 5.11
N LEU A 82 -10.96 -5.15 4.56
CA LEU A 82 -12.17 -4.32 4.63
C LEU A 82 -12.95 -4.32 3.34
N ALA A 83 -12.26 -4.29 2.20
CA ALA A 83 -12.89 -4.26 0.88
C ALA A 83 -11.92 -4.75 -0.19
N MET A 84 -12.46 -5.24 -1.29
CA MET A 84 -11.69 -5.72 -2.42
C MET A 84 -12.42 -5.44 -3.73
N ARG A 85 -11.66 -5.04 -4.76
CA ARG A 85 -12.15 -4.81 -6.13
C ARG A 85 -11.36 -5.69 -7.08
N PRO A 86 -11.94 -6.77 -7.60
CA PRO A 86 -11.25 -7.63 -8.55
C PRO A 86 -11.09 -6.93 -9.90
N LEU A 87 -9.89 -7.01 -10.46
CA LEU A 87 -9.57 -6.56 -11.83
C LEU A 87 -9.38 -7.73 -12.78
N CYS A 88 -9.22 -8.93 -12.21
CA CYS A 88 -8.97 -10.18 -12.95
C CYS A 88 -7.73 -10.10 -13.85
N SER A 89 -6.74 -9.30 -13.45
CA SER A 89 -5.48 -9.12 -14.18
C SER A 89 -4.32 -8.89 -13.24
N LEU A 90 -3.17 -9.43 -13.61
CA LEU A 90 -1.90 -9.22 -12.93
C LEU A 90 -1.06 -8.12 -13.59
N ASP A 91 -1.50 -7.59 -14.72
CA ASP A 91 -0.77 -6.59 -15.52
C ASP A 91 -1.28 -5.18 -15.23
N PRO A 92 -0.59 -4.41 -14.38
CA PRO A 92 -1.01 -3.06 -14.02
C PRO A 92 -0.88 -2.06 -15.16
N VAL A 93 0.02 -2.29 -16.12
CA VAL A 93 0.25 -1.38 -17.24
C VAL A 93 -0.88 -1.47 -18.25
N ARG A 94 -1.26 -2.68 -18.61
CA ARG A 94 -2.34 -2.92 -19.57
C ARG A 94 -3.71 -2.51 -19.04
N PHE A 95 -3.94 -2.69 -17.74
CA PHE A 95 -5.22 -2.41 -17.09
C PHE A 95 -5.15 -1.20 -16.17
N ARG A 96 -4.30 -0.22 -16.48
CA ARG A 96 -4.07 0.96 -15.63
C ARG A 96 -5.34 1.77 -15.34
N LEU A 97 -6.23 1.95 -16.32
CA LEU A 97 -7.46 2.73 -16.11
C LEU A 97 -8.43 2.02 -15.16
N PRO A 98 -8.75 0.71 -15.33
CA PRO A 98 -9.50 -0.03 -14.33
C PRO A 98 -8.85 -0.04 -12.95
N LEU A 99 -7.52 -0.10 -12.89
CA LEU A 99 -6.77 -0.05 -11.63
C LEU A 99 -6.98 1.30 -10.93
N ILE A 100 -6.82 2.40 -11.63
CA ILE A 100 -7.02 3.76 -11.10
C ILE A 100 -8.47 3.94 -10.62
N GLU A 101 -9.43 3.45 -11.36
CA GLU A 101 -10.85 3.50 -10.97
C GLU A 101 -11.11 2.72 -9.68
N ALA A 102 -10.59 1.50 -9.58
CA ALA A 102 -10.73 0.68 -8.37
C ALA A 102 -10.08 1.35 -7.15
N VAL A 103 -8.88 1.89 -7.30
CA VAL A 103 -8.18 2.64 -6.26
C VAL A 103 -9.00 3.85 -5.82
N SER A 104 -9.51 4.63 -6.77
CA SER A 104 -10.33 5.82 -6.48
C SER A 104 -11.61 5.47 -5.72
N GLN A 105 -12.28 4.38 -6.09
CA GLN A 105 -13.49 3.91 -5.41
C GLN A 105 -13.21 3.49 -3.97
N LEU A 106 -12.11 2.77 -3.73
CA LEU A 106 -11.73 2.33 -2.38
C LEU A 106 -11.28 3.50 -1.50
N LEU A 107 -10.60 4.49 -2.08
CA LEU A 107 -10.16 5.69 -1.37
C LEU A 107 -11.26 6.72 -1.11
N ALA A 108 -12.43 6.59 -1.75
CA ALA A 108 -13.58 7.46 -1.51
C ALA A 108 -14.19 7.28 -0.13
N ARG A 109 -13.82 6.25 0.62
CA ARG A 109 -14.27 6.02 1.99
C ARG A 109 -13.62 7.01 2.95
N GLU A 110 -14.35 7.41 3.98
CA GLU A 110 -13.78 8.13 5.10
C GLU A 110 -12.87 7.21 5.92
N TRP A 111 -11.71 7.71 6.27
CA TRP A 111 -10.75 6.99 7.09
C TRP A 111 -9.92 7.97 7.92
N GLY A 112 -9.56 7.55 9.12
CA GLY A 112 -8.66 8.29 9.99
C GLY A 112 -7.27 7.66 10.02
N GLY A 113 -6.33 8.28 10.68
CA GLY A 113 -4.98 7.76 10.86
C GLY A 113 -4.12 7.85 9.62
N THR A 114 -3.31 6.81 9.37
CA THR A 114 -2.37 6.76 8.26
C THR A 114 -2.83 5.77 7.21
N LEU A 115 -2.81 6.18 5.95
CA LEU A 115 -3.04 5.31 4.80
C LEU A 115 -1.71 4.98 4.14
N LEU A 116 -1.38 3.69 4.10
CA LEU A 116 -0.29 3.16 3.28
C LEU A 116 -0.85 2.75 1.92
N VAL A 117 -0.13 3.06 0.85
CA VAL A 117 -0.48 2.60 -0.48
C VAL A 117 0.69 1.79 -1.04
N GLN A 118 0.46 0.50 -1.24
CA GLN A 118 1.40 -0.35 -1.97
C GLN A 118 1.17 -0.17 -3.47
N ALA A 119 2.04 0.60 -4.12
CA ALA A 119 1.98 0.80 -5.56
C ALA A 119 2.40 -0.45 -6.32
N PRO A 120 1.92 -0.64 -7.57
CA PRO A 120 2.44 -1.69 -8.43
C PRO A 120 3.95 -1.55 -8.64
N GLY A 121 4.62 -2.69 -8.87
CA GLY A 121 6.03 -2.71 -9.24
C GLY A 121 6.23 -2.25 -10.68
N MET A 122 6.33 -0.95 -10.89
CA MET A 122 6.54 -0.38 -12.23
C MET A 122 7.64 0.67 -12.19
N GLY A 123 8.33 0.80 -13.33
CA GLY A 123 9.27 1.88 -13.55
C GLY A 123 8.59 3.20 -13.91
N GLY A 124 9.35 4.13 -14.43
CA GLY A 124 8.81 5.36 -15.00
C GLY A 124 7.94 5.12 -16.22
N GLY A 125 7.36 6.19 -16.75
CA GLY A 125 6.48 6.16 -17.91
C GLY A 125 5.07 6.60 -17.59
N VAL A 126 4.24 6.70 -18.61
CA VAL A 126 2.87 7.23 -18.49
C VAL A 126 2.04 6.49 -17.43
N ALA A 127 2.12 5.16 -17.42
CA ALA A 127 1.36 4.36 -16.44
C ALA A 127 1.78 4.64 -14.99
N GLY A 128 3.08 4.85 -14.76
CA GLY A 128 3.59 5.22 -13.44
C GLY A 128 3.15 6.63 -13.02
N GLU A 129 3.18 7.57 -13.94
CA GLU A 129 2.75 8.95 -13.69
C GLU A 129 1.25 9.04 -13.36
N GLU A 130 0.40 8.29 -14.05
CA GLU A 130 -1.03 8.28 -13.81
C GLU A 130 -1.41 7.69 -12.43
N LEU A 131 -0.59 6.79 -11.88
CA LEU A 131 -0.84 6.16 -10.58
C LEU A 131 -0.33 6.98 -9.40
N LEU A 132 0.59 7.89 -9.63
CA LEU A 132 1.15 8.77 -8.59
C LEU A 132 0.28 10.01 -8.37
#